data_d7c4c4cbb5d228849f568ab822553ec9
#
_entry.id   d7c4c4cbb5d228849f568ab822553ec9
#
_cell.length_a   1.000
_cell.length_b   1.000
_cell.length_c   1.000
_cell.angle_alpha   90.00
_cell.angle_beta   90.00
_cell.angle_gamma   90.00
#
_symmetry.space_group_name_H-M   'P 1'
#
loop_
_entity.id
_entity.type
_entity.pdbx_description
1 polymer ?
#
loop_
_entity_poly.entity_id
_entity_poly.type
_entity_poly.pdbx_seq_one_letter_code
_entity_poly.pdbx_strand_id
1 'polypeptide(L)'
;MKTFLALPLCLLATVLSAAEPVWLTDLDAAKAQGVKENKPVLVDFTGSDWCPPCKALHKNVFESKEFAAVASKYVLVELDYPRNKPQAPELKAKNAELSKKFGISGFPTVLLIDAKSGEVFGKTVGFGGQTAKEYLDKLASFKNTPEGRAALVKEQKSSADRSAKSRELGQKIDAAIKAKDFKAAESALNEIFADVSGSRKAVFHYNKARILLQIDPSAKAQALKYVDEALAVAAGDESLTKSFKAYREKISSEAPAAPKSADVPKKGA
;
A
#
# COMPACT_ATOMS: atom_id res chain seq x y z
N MET A 1 47.55 57.36 27.55
CA MET A 1 46.83 56.84 26.37
C MET A 1 46.90 55.32 26.42
N LYS A 2 45.77 54.65 26.79
CA LYS A 2 45.70 53.18 26.88
C LYS A 2 44.95 52.71 25.66
N THR A 3 45.68 52.06 24.74
CA THR A 3 45.15 51.51 23.47
C THR A 3 44.49 50.14 23.79
N PHE A 4 43.17 50.05 23.71
CA PHE A 4 42.46 48.78 23.77
C PHE A 4 42.54 48.09 22.42
N LEU A 5 43.24 46.97 22.38
CA LEU A 5 43.32 46.08 21.22
C LEU A 5 42.05 45.19 21.25
N ALA A 6 41.11 45.47 20.37
CA ALA A 6 39.92 44.64 20.19
C ALA A 6 40.24 43.42 19.35
N LEU A 7 40.24 42.22 19.92
CA LEU A 7 40.36 40.94 19.21
C LEU A 7 39.03 40.62 18.52
N PRO A 8 38.98 40.34 17.21
CA PRO A 8 37.74 39.90 16.57
C PRO A 8 37.46 38.43 16.96
N LEU A 9 36.34 38.21 17.63
CA LEU A 9 35.79 36.91 17.94
C LEU A 9 35.23 36.30 16.64
N CYS A 10 36.05 35.49 15.93
CA CYS A 10 35.60 34.66 14.79
C CYS A 10 34.62 33.60 15.34
N LEU A 11 33.31 33.82 15.17
CA LEU A 11 32.33 32.78 15.30
C LEU A 11 32.55 31.73 14.18
N LEU A 12 33.22 30.62 14.49
CA LEU A 12 33.20 29.43 13.65
C LEU A 12 31.78 28.87 13.69
N ALA A 13 30.98 29.21 12.69
CA ALA A 13 29.73 28.49 12.42
C ALA A 13 30.09 27.07 11.97
N THR A 14 30.07 26.11 12.90
CA THR A 14 30.13 24.69 12.56
C THR A 14 28.88 24.35 11.80
N VAL A 15 28.99 24.22 10.48
CA VAL A 15 27.96 23.61 9.62
C VAL A 15 27.88 22.16 10.03
N LEU A 16 26.86 21.82 10.85
CA LEU A 16 26.55 20.45 11.19
C LEU A 16 25.98 19.80 9.93
N SER A 17 26.87 19.23 9.11
CA SER A 17 26.43 18.37 8.00
C SER A 17 25.70 17.18 8.62
N ALA A 18 24.41 17.03 8.35
CA ALA A 18 23.70 15.82 8.72
C ALA A 18 24.40 14.64 8.03
N ALA A 19 24.98 13.74 8.83
CA ALA A 19 25.56 12.52 8.31
C ALA A 19 24.50 11.71 7.58
N GLU A 20 24.86 11.09 6.47
CA GLU A 20 23.94 10.19 5.76
C GLU A 20 23.42 9.10 6.70
N PRO A 21 22.13 8.75 6.62
CA PRO A 21 21.54 7.72 7.46
C PRO A 21 22.23 6.36 7.25
N VAL A 22 22.75 5.76 8.32
CA VAL A 22 23.41 4.44 8.27
C VAL A 22 22.36 3.37 8.56
N TRP A 23 22.16 2.45 7.60
CA TRP A 23 21.25 1.34 7.69
C TRP A 23 22.00 0.06 8.09
N LEU A 24 21.56 -0.58 9.17
CA LEU A 24 22.02 -1.91 9.57
C LEU A 24 21.20 -2.98 8.82
N THR A 25 21.75 -4.19 8.75
CA THR A 25 21.06 -5.36 8.16
C THR A 25 20.72 -6.43 9.20
N ASP A 26 21.08 -6.18 10.46
CA ASP A 26 20.86 -7.08 11.58
C ASP A 26 19.98 -6.42 12.65
N LEU A 27 18.78 -6.98 12.84
CA LEU A 27 17.81 -6.44 13.81
C LEU A 27 18.28 -6.59 15.26
N ASP A 28 19.01 -7.64 15.60
CA ASP A 28 19.44 -7.84 16.98
C ASP A 28 20.57 -6.87 17.34
N ALA A 29 21.49 -6.65 16.41
CA ALA A 29 22.51 -5.61 16.54
C ALA A 29 21.88 -4.22 16.68
N ALA A 30 20.88 -3.91 15.84
CA ALA A 30 20.16 -2.64 15.91
C ALA A 30 19.39 -2.46 17.23
N LYS A 31 18.79 -3.50 17.76
CA LYS A 31 18.13 -3.45 19.07
C LYS A 31 19.15 -3.19 20.19
N ALA A 32 20.29 -3.88 20.17
CA ALA A 32 21.36 -3.65 21.15
C ALA A 32 21.85 -2.20 21.11
N GLN A 33 22.05 -1.65 19.90
CA GLN A 33 22.40 -0.25 19.71
C GLN A 33 21.27 0.68 20.20
N GLY A 34 20.01 0.39 19.86
CA GLY A 34 18.86 1.18 20.30
C GLY A 34 18.70 1.24 21.82
N VAL A 35 18.98 0.12 22.52
CA VAL A 35 19.03 0.11 23.99
C VAL A 35 20.13 1.02 24.53
N LYS A 36 21.35 0.94 23.96
CA LYS A 36 22.49 1.77 24.36
C LYS A 36 22.23 3.27 24.12
N GLU A 37 21.60 3.60 23.00
CA GLU A 37 21.36 5.00 22.61
C GLU A 37 19.99 5.53 23.11
N ASN A 38 19.19 4.70 23.75
CA ASN A 38 17.81 5.00 24.14
C ASN A 38 16.95 5.47 22.96
N LYS A 39 17.09 4.78 21.82
CA LYS A 39 16.37 5.06 20.58
C LYS A 39 15.51 3.88 20.16
N PRO A 40 14.34 4.09 19.57
CA PRO A 40 13.58 3.04 18.90
C PRO A 40 14.29 2.61 17.62
N VAL A 41 13.95 1.40 17.16
CA VAL A 41 14.44 0.86 15.89
C VAL A 41 13.38 1.07 14.81
N LEU A 42 13.76 1.67 13.69
CA LEU A 42 12.97 1.73 12.47
C LEU A 42 13.44 0.60 11.56
N VAL A 43 12.54 -0.32 11.23
CA VAL A 43 12.85 -1.49 10.39
C VAL A 43 12.09 -1.39 9.08
N ASP A 44 12.81 -1.33 7.96
CA ASP A 44 12.23 -1.42 6.62
C ASP A 44 12.35 -2.85 6.07
N PHE A 45 11.22 -3.48 5.83
CA PHE A 45 11.12 -4.73 5.08
C PHE A 45 10.89 -4.38 3.62
N THR A 46 11.89 -4.65 2.78
CA THR A 46 11.94 -4.16 1.41
C THR A 46 12.26 -5.26 0.38
N GLY A 47 11.96 -5.00 -0.87
CA GLY A 47 12.39 -5.80 -2.02
C GLY A 47 13.13 -4.90 -3.00
N SER A 48 14.41 -4.60 -2.70
CA SER A 48 15.18 -3.54 -3.33
C SER A 48 15.29 -3.66 -4.85
N ASP A 49 15.29 -4.87 -5.40
CA ASP A 49 15.51 -5.12 -6.82
C ASP A 49 14.21 -5.32 -7.64
N TRP A 50 13.10 -5.67 -6.99
CA TRP A 50 11.86 -6.03 -7.70
C TRP A 50 10.60 -5.24 -7.31
N CYS A 51 10.59 -4.56 -6.16
CA CYS A 51 9.39 -3.93 -5.60
C CYS A 51 9.32 -2.43 -5.96
N PRO A 52 8.48 -1.99 -6.93
CA PRO A 52 8.40 -0.59 -7.32
C PRO A 52 8.01 0.36 -6.17
N PRO A 53 6.99 0.05 -5.32
CA PRO A 53 6.67 0.95 -4.20
C PRO A 53 7.78 1.01 -3.14
N CYS A 54 8.63 -0.04 -2.98
CA CYS A 54 9.79 0.01 -2.09
C CYS A 54 10.83 1.01 -2.61
N LYS A 55 11.16 0.93 -3.89
CA LYS A 55 12.07 1.88 -4.56
C LYS A 55 11.55 3.32 -4.46
N ALA A 56 10.24 3.49 -4.61
CA ALA A 56 9.61 4.81 -4.46
C ALA A 56 9.70 5.33 -3.02
N LEU A 57 9.49 4.47 -2.01
CA LEU A 57 9.65 4.84 -0.59
C LEU A 57 11.09 5.28 -0.29
N HIS A 58 12.08 4.50 -0.72
CA HIS A 58 13.50 4.85 -0.56
C HIS A 58 13.79 6.22 -1.17
N LYS A 59 13.52 6.38 -2.47
CA LYS A 59 13.82 7.60 -3.20
C LYS A 59 13.10 8.83 -2.67
N ASN A 60 11.79 8.71 -2.37
CA ASN A 60 10.97 9.87 -2.06
C ASN A 60 10.95 10.21 -0.56
N VAL A 61 11.28 9.24 0.32
CA VAL A 61 11.25 9.44 1.76
C VAL A 61 12.63 9.24 2.37
N PHE A 62 13.24 8.07 2.28
CA PHE A 62 14.47 7.77 3.03
C PHE A 62 15.72 8.48 2.51
N GLU A 63 15.74 8.89 1.25
CA GLU A 63 16.79 9.73 0.65
C GLU A 63 16.47 11.24 0.74
N SER A 64 15.32 11.61 1.35
CA SER A 64 14.91 13.00 1.45
C SER A 64 15.66 13.77 2.55
N LYS A 65 15.74 15.09 2.40
CA LYS A 65 16.31 15.98 3.44
C LYS A 65 15.47 15.95 4.71
N GLU A 66 14.16 15.79 4.58
CA GLU A 66 13.23 15.66 5.69
C GLU A 66 13.52 14.42 6.53
N PHE A 67 13.82 13.28 5.90
CA PHE A 67 14.22 12.07 6.61
C PHE A 67 15.58 12.22 7.26
N ALA A 68 16.58 12.76 6.55
CA ALA A 68 17.93 13.01 7.10
C ALA A 68 17.86 13.85 8.40
N ALA A 69 16.94 14.81 8.49
CA ALA A 69 16.75 15.65 9.68
C ALA A 69 16.19 14.88 10.89
N VAL A 70 15.53 13.74 10.68
CA VAL A 70 14.90 12.95 11.76
C VAL A 70 15.50 11.56 11.94
N ALA A 71 16.30 11.08 11.01
CA ALA A 71 16.89 9.73 11.00
C ALA A 71 17.65 9.42 12.30
N SER A 72 18.34 10.41 12.87
CA SER A 72 19.08 10.29 14.14
C SER A 72 18.21 9.95 15.35
N LYS A 73 16.88 10.06 15.25
CA LYS A 73 15.93 9.66 16.29
C LYS A 73 15.74 8.14 16.36
N TYR A 74 16.23 7.41 15.38
CA TYR A 74 16.06 5.96 15.23
C TYR A 74 17.39 5.26 15.05
N VAL A 75 17.45 3.99 15.37
CA VAL A 75 18.42 3.05 14.78
C VAL A 75 17.73 2.44 13.56
N LEU A 76 18.38 2.51 12.40
CA LEU A 76 17.78 2.13 11.13
C LEU A 76 18.19 0.72 10.73
N VAL A 77 17.24 -0.09 10.29
CA VAL A 77 17.47 -1.45 9.78
C VAL A 77 16.75 -1.64 8.46
N GLU A 78 17.48 -2.11 7.46
CA GLU A 78 16.93 -2.58 6.19
C GLU A 78 16.99 -4.11 6.13
N LEU A 79 15.84 -4.75 6.01
CA LEU A 79 15.71 -6.19 5.78
C LEU A 79 15.27 -6.40 4.34
N ASP A 80 16.25 -6.62 3.46
CA ASP A 80 16.01 -6.81 2.02
C ASP A 80 15.65 -8.27 1.70
N TYR A 81 14.70 -8.43 0.78
CA TYR A 81 14.20 -9.70 0.23
C TYR A 81 14.40 -9.73 -1.28
N PRO A 82 15.64 -9.80 -1.77
CA PRO A 82 15.93 -9.72 -3.19
C PRO A 82 15.43 -10.97 -3.94
N ARG A 83 15.08 -10.80 -5.22
CA ARG A 83 14.71 -11.87 -6.14
C ARG A 83 15.76 -12.11 -7.21
N ASN A 84 16.41 -11.05 -7.66
CA ASN A 84 17.35 -11.06 -8.78
C ASN A 84 18.82 -10.87 -8.34
N LYS A 85 19.05 -10.58 -7.05
CA LYS A 85 20.38 -10.43 -6.45
C LYS A 85 20.68 -11.62 -5.53
N PRO A 86 21.92 -12.13 -5.50
CA PRO A 86 22.32 -13.13 -4.52
C PRO A 86 22.25 -12.56 -3.10
N GLN A 87 21.87 -13.39 -2.14
CA GLN A 87 21.89 -13.09 -0.72
C GLN A 87 22.46 -14.30 0.03
N ALA A 88 23.30 -14.06 1.04
CA ALA A 88 23.85 -15.12 1.86
C ALA A 88 22.74 -16.00 2.46
N PRO A 89 22.86 -17.34 2.41
CA PRO A 89 21.80 -18.25 2.87
C PRO A 89 21.35 -17.97 4.30
N GLU A 90 22.28 -17.67 5.20
CA GLU A 90 22.03 -17.38 6.61
C GLU A 90 21.19 -16.11 6.78
N LEU A 91 21.53 -15.05 6.04
CA LEU A 91 20.79 -13.79 6.04
C LEU A 91 19.37 -13.99 5.47
N LYS A 92 19.26 -14.75 4.38
CA LYS A 92 17.96 -15.11 3.79
C LYS A 92 17.07 -15.87 4.77
N ALA A 93 17.62 -16.85 5.47
CA ALA A 93 16.91 -17.62 6.49
C ALA A 93 16.47 -16.71 7.64
N LYS A 94 17.37 -15.90 8.18
CA LYS A 94 17.08 -14.93 9.26
C LYS A 94 15.99 -13.94 8.86
N ASN A 95 16.07 -13.37 7.67
CA ASN A 95 15.05 -12.46 7.16
C ASN A 95 13.69 -13.16 6.99
N ALA A 96 13.66 -14.43 6.53
CA ALA A 96 12.43 -15.20 6.40
C ALA A 96 11.75 -15.44 7.78
N GLU A 97 12.54 -15.75 8.81
CA GLU A 97 12.04 -15.89 10.19
C GLU A 97 11.47 -14.57 10.72
N LEU A 98 12.17 -13.45 10.47
CA LEU A 98 11.70 -12.13 10.88
C LEU A 98 10.42 -11.74 10.16
N SER A 99 10.31 -12.02 8.86
CA SER A 99 9.07 -11.79 8.08
C SER A 99 7.89 -12.55 8.69
N LYS A 100 8.09 -13.83 9.05
CA LYS A 100 7.08 -14.67 9.71
C LYS A 100 6.74 -14.13 11.11
N LYS A 101 7.75 -13.80 11.93
CA LYS A 101 7.59 -13.28 13.29
C LYS A 101 6.75 -12.02 13.34
N PHE A 102 6.97 -11.08 12.42
CA PHE A 102 6.26 -9.79 12.37
C PHE A 102 5.02 -9.79 11.45
N GLY A 103 4.65 -10.94 10.89
CA GLY A 103 3.48 -11.09 10.02
C GLY A 103 3.55 -10.15 8.81
N ILE A 104 4.70 -10.16 8.11
CA ILE A 104 4.90 -9.32 6.92
C ILE A 104 4.18 -9.97 5.74
N SER A 105 3.13 -9.33 5.26
CA SER A 105 2.28 -9.81 4.16
C SER A 105 2.44 -9.02 2.86
N GLY A 106 3.23 -7.94 2.87
CA GLY A 106 3.45 -7.09 1.71
C GLY A 106 4.65 -6.17 1.89
N PHE A 107 5.11 -5.61 0.78
CA PHE A 107 6.28 -4.72 0.73
C PHE A 107 5.92 -3.38 0.08
N PRO A 108 6.55 -2.27 0.52
CA PRO A 108 7.35 -2.16 1.73
C PRO A 108 6.49 -2.32 2.99
N THR A 109 7.09 -2.79 4.09
CA THR A 109 6.51 -2.67 5.42
C THR A 109 7.54 -2.03 6.34
N VAL A 110 7.16 -0.93 6.99
CA VAL A 110 8.02 -0.26 7.97
C VAL A 110 7.45 -0.44 9.35
N LEU A 111 8.30 -0.90 10.28
CA LEU A 111 7.95 -1.06 11.68
C LEU A 111 8.75 -0.08 12.55
N LEU A 112 8.11 0.40 13.61
CA LEU A 112 8.78 1.04 14.74
C LEU A 112 8.74 0.07 15.92
N ILE A 113 9.93 -0.28 16.43
CA ILE A 113 10.12 -1.29 17.49
C ILE A 113 10.77 -0.63 18.70
N ASP A 114 10.22 -0.89 19.87
CA ASP A 114 10.90 -0.57 21.13
C ASP A 114 12.15 -1.44 21.27
N ALA A 115 13.31 -0.84 21.41
CA ALA A 115 14.58 -1.56 21.44
C ALA A 115 14.71 -2.50 22.65
N LYS A 116 14.10 -2.14 23.80
CA LYS A 116 14.20 -2.93 25.04
C LYS A 116 13.23 -4.11 25.04
N SER A 117 11.95 -3.83 24.78
CA SER A 117 10.91 -4.87 24.83
C SER A 117 10.84 -5.69 23.55
N GLY A 118 11.27 -5.14 22.41
CA GLY A 118 11.08 -5.73 21.08
C GLY A 118 9.65 -5.64 20.58
N GLU A 119 8.78 -4.89 21.27
CA GLU A 119 7.38 -4.71 20.88
C GLU A 119 7.24 -3.68 19.74
N VAL A 120 6.35 -3.98 18.83
CA VAL A 120 6.01 -3.08 17.72
C VAL A 120 5.01 -2.03 18.21
N PHE A 121 5.33 -0.75 18.05
CA PHE A 121 4.43 0.36 18.36
C PHE A 121 4.02 1.20 17.15
N GLY A 122 4.60 0.94 15.97
CA GLY A 122 4.23 1.55 14.71
C GLY A 122 4.36 0.59 13.55
N LYS A 123 3.42 0.63 12.59
CA LYS A 123 3.44 -0.19 11.37
C LYS A 123 2.80 0.56 10.22
N THR A 124 3.52 0.62 9.10
CA THR A 124 2.96 1.03 7.80
C THR A 124 3.16 -0.09 6.79
N VAL A 125 2.20 -0.28 5.87
CA VAL A 125 2.26 -1.30 4.82
C VAL A 125 1.97 -0.64 3.48
N GLY A 126 2.85 -0.86 2.51
CA GLY A 126 2.79 -0.25 1.19
C GLY A 126 3.26 1.20 1.20
N PHE A 127 3.39 1.76 -0.01
CA PHE A 127 3.69 3.18 -0.25
C PHE A 127 2.84 3.65 -1.42
N GLY A 128 1.96 4.62 -1.17
CA GLY A 128 0.98 5.14 -2.15
C GLY A 128 1.40 6.46 -2.79
N GLY A 129 2.69 6.84 -2.72
CA GLY A 129 3.19 8.08 -3.30
C GLY A 129 3.01 9.31 -2.41
N GLN A 130 2.87 9.12 -1.09
CA GLN A 130 2.86 10.21 -0.12
C GLN A 130 4.16 11.03 -0.21
N THR A 131 4.08 12.32 0.12
CA THR A 131 5.27 13.15 0.31
C THR A 131 6.10 12.64 1.51
N ALA A 132 7.40 12.98 1.55
CA ALA A 132 8.25 12.64 2.69
C ALA A 132 7.64 13.16 4.00
N LYS A 133 7.16 14.40 4.00
CA LYS A 133 6.53 14.99 5.19
C LYS A 133 5.33 14.19 5.68
N GLU A 134 4.39 13.85 4.82
CA GLU A 134 3.18 13.08 5.18
C GLU A 134 3.54 11.70 5.75
N TYR A 135 4.52 11.03 5.14
CA TYR A 135 4.98 9.74 5.61
C TYR A 135 5.65 9.82 6.98
N LEU A 136 6.52 10.83 7.19
CA LEU A 136 7.21 11.06 8.45
C LEU A 136 6.24 11.51 9.56
N ASP A 137 5.25 12.33 9.25
CA ASP A 137 4.18 12.71 10.19
C ASP A 137 3.39 11.45 10.63
N LYS A 138 3.11 10.53 9.71
CA LYS A 138 2.49 9.23 10.05
C LYS A 138 3.39 8.42 10.99
N LEU A 139 4.70 8.30 10.71
CA LEU A 139 5.63 7.60 11.61
C LEU A 139 5.68 8.27 12.99
N ALA A 140 5.72 9.60 13.04
CA ALA A 140 5.75 10.36 14.29
C ALA A 140 4.43 10.27 15.09
N SER A 141 3.32 9.91 14.44
CA SER A 141 2.03 9.73 15.10
C SER A 141 1.96 8.49 16.00
N PHE A 142 2.79 7.48 15.74
CA PHE A 142 2.85 6.28 16.58
C PHE A 142 3.46 6.58 17.94
N LYS A 143 2.83 6.08 18.99
CA LYS A 143 3.25 6.30 20.38
C LYS A 143 3.74 5.01 21.01
N ASN A 144 4.96 5.03 21.54
CA ASN A 144 5.52 3.89 22.28
C ASN A 144 5.00 3.88 23.73
N THR A 145 3.68 3.77 23.87
CA THR A 145 2.97 3.65 25.16
C THR A 145 2.07 2.43 25.12
N PRO A 146 1.63 1.89 26.28
CA PRO A 146 0.67 0.77 26.30
C PRO A 146 -0.57 1.05 25.48
N GLU A 147 -1.13 2.26 25.56
CA GLU A 147 -2.32 2.69 24.82
C GLU A 147 -2.05 2.80 23.32
N GLY A 148 -0.88 3.32 22.93
CA GLY A 148 -0.46 3.40 21.52
C GLY A 148 -0.30 2.02 20.90
N ARG A 149 0.30 1.07 21.61
CA ARG A 149 0.42 -0.32 21.15
C ARG A 149 -0.94 -1.01 21.06
N ALA A 150 -1.82 -0.81 22.05
CA ALA A 150 -3.18 -1.34 22.01
C ALA A 150 -3.99 -0.78 20.83
N ALA A 151 -3.85 0.53 20.54
CA ALA A 151 -4.48 1.15 19.37
C ALA A 151 -3.96 0.54 18.06
N LEU A 152 -2.65 0.30 17.92
CA LEU A 152 -2.07 -0.36 16.75
C LEU A 152 -2.63 -1.78 16.56
N VAL A 153 -2.70 -2.58 17.62
CA VAL A 153 -3.27 -3.94 17.57
C VAL A 153 -4.72 -3.91 17.13
N LYS A 154 -5.52 -2.97 17.67
CA LYS A 154 -6.92 -2.78 17.27
C LYS A 154 -7.06 -2.41 15.78
N GLU A 155 -6.22 -1.49 15.29
CA GLU A 155 -6.19 -1.08 13.89
C GLU A 155 -5.82 -2.27 12.97
N GLN A 156 -4.80 -3.05 13.35
CA GLN A 156 -4.38 -4.23 12.59
C GLN A 156 -5.48 -5.29 12.53
N LYS A 157 -6.15 -5.57 13.64
CA LYS A 157 -7.29 -6.49 13.69
C LYS A 157 -8.42 -6.03 12.77
N SER A 158 -8.83 -4.76 12.90
CA SER A 158 -9.87 -4.17 12.04
C SER A 158 -9.50 -4.22 10.55
N SER A 159 -8.23 -3.99 10.21
CA SER A 159 -7.73 -4.11 8.83
C SER A 159 -7.77 -5.56 8.33
N ALA A 160 -7.39 -6.52 9.18
CA ALA A 160 -7.44 -7.94 8.86
C ALA A 160 -8.89 -8.41 8.62
N ASP A 161 -9.81 -8.00 9.50
CA ASP A 161 -11.25 -8.31 9.38
C ASP A 161 -11.84 -7.75 8.09
N ARG A 162 -11.53 -6.49 7.74
CA ARG A 162 -11.93 -5.88 6.45
C ARG A 162 -11.38 -6.64 5.25
N SER A 163 -10.12 -7.07 5.33
CA SER A 163 -9.48 -7.84 4.26
C SER A 163 -10.07 -9.23 4.10
N ALA A 164 -10.43 -9.90 5.22
CA ALA A 164 -11.09 -11.20 5.21
C ALA A 164 -12.50 -11.08 4.60
N LYS A 165 -13.27 -10.07 5.01
CA LYS A 165 -14.60 -9.79 4.46
C LYS A 165 -14.54 -9.49 2.97
N SER A 166 -13.58 -8.68 2.53
CA SER A 166 -13.39 -8.37 1.10
C SER A 166 -13.06 -9.62 0.28
N ARG A 167 -12.24 -10.55 0.81
CA ARG A 167 -11.97 -11.84 0.13
C ARG A 167 -13.22 -12.72 0.04
N GLU A 168 -13.99 -12.84 1.13
CA GLU A 168 -15.25 -13.58 1.14
C GLU A 168 -16.22 -13.06 0.08
N LEU A 169 -16.40 -11.73 0.03
CA LEU A 169 -17.29 -11.10 -0.95
C LEU A 169 -16.76 -11.26 -2.39
N GLY A 170 -15.44 -11.21 -2.60
CA GLY A 170 -14.82 -11.53 -3.88
C GLY A 170 -15.15 -12.95 -4.34
N GLN A 171 -15.06 -13.95 -3.45
CA GLN A 171 -15.45 -15.33 -3.76
C GLN A 171 -16.95 -15.47 -4.09
N LYS A 172 -17.81 -14.71 -3.40
CA LYS A 172 -19.25 -14.66 -3.72
C LYS A 172 -19.51 -14.10 -5.12
N ILE A 173 -18.78 -13.05 -5.50
CA ILE A 173 -18.86 -12.48 -6.85
C ILE A 173 -18.41 -13.50 -7.89
N ASP A 174 -17.29 -14.18 -7.69
CA ASP A 174 -16.81 -15.21 -8.62
C ASP A 174 -17.82 -16.38 -8.77
N ALA A 175 -18.41 -16.81 -7.68
CA ALA A 175 -19.46 -17.84 -7.70
C ALA A 175 -20.71 -17.35 -8.45
N ALA A 176 -21.16 -16.14 -8.22
CA ALA A 176 -22.29 -15.53 -8.90
C ALA A 176 -22.06 -15.37 -10.41
N ILE A 177 -20.84 -14.98 -10.81
CA ILE A 177 -20.44 -14.93 -12.25
C ILE A 177 -20.58 -16.32 -12.89
N LYS A 178 -20.06 -17.36 -12.22
CA LYS A 178 -20.16 -18.75 -12.72
C LYS A 178 -21.62 -19.23 -12.81
N ALA A 179 -22.44 -18.83 -11.86
CA ALA A 179 -23.87 -19.15 -11.84
C ALA A 179 -24.72 -18.28 -12.79
N LYS A 180 -24.11 -17.25 -13.42
CA LYS A 180 -24.78 -16.23 -14.23
C LYS A 180 -25.85 -15.43 -13.45
N ASP A 181 -25.63 -15.25 -12.15
CA ASP A 181 -26.52 -14.51 -11.26
C ASP A 181 -25.96 -13.10 -11.00
N PHE A 182 -26.39 -12.15 -11.84
CA PHE A 182 -25.97 -10.75 -11.69
C PHE A 182 -26.46 -10.12 -10.38
N LYS A 183 -27.67 -10.49 -9.92
CA LYS A 183 -28.25 -9.93 -8.69
C LYS A 183 -27.43 -10.31 -7.46
N ALA A 184 -26.98 -11.57 -7.38
CA ALA A 184 -26.08 -12.02 -6.33
C ALA A 184 -24.71 -11.33 -6.38
N ALA A 185 -24.13 -11.17 -7.59
CA ALA A 185 -22.88 -10.45 -7.78
C ALA A 185 -23.01 -8.97 -7.39
N GLU A 186 -24.08 -8.31 -7.79
CA GLU A 186 -24.38 -6.92 -7.44
C GLU A 186 -24.56 -6.73 -5.93
N SER A 187 -25.24 -7.67 -5.24
CA SER A 187 -25.39 -7.62 -3.78
C SER A 187 -24.05 -7.67 -3.07
N ALA A 188 -23.16 -8.58 -3.47
CA ALA A 188 -21.82 -8.67 -2.90
C ALA A 188 -20.97 -7.42 -3.19
N LEU A 189 -21.09 -6.83 -4.38
CA LEU A 189 -20.46 -5.55 -4.70
C LEU A 189 -20.98 -4.42 -3.82
N ASN A 190 -22.27 -4.33 -3.60
CA ASN A 190 -22.89 -3.31 -2.74
C ASN A 190 -22.32 -3.39 -1.31
N GLU A 191 -22.08 -4.61 -0.78
CA GLU A 191 -21.45 -4.77 0.53
C GLU A 191 -19.99 -4.28 0.55
N ILE A 192 -19.20 -4.57 -0.51
CA ILE A 192 -17.78 -4.12 -0.59
C ILE A 192 -17.69 -2.59 -0.61
N PHE A 193 -18.65 -1.94 -1.25
CA PHE A 193 -18.65 -0.50 -1.53
C PHE A 193 -19.70 0.28 -0.74
N ALA A 194 -20.24 -0.26 0.35
CA ALA A 194 -21.33 0.35 1.13
C ALA A 194 -20.99 1.78 1.60
N ASP A 195 -19.72 1.98 2.04
CA ASP A 195 -19.28 3.24 2.67
C ASP A 195 -18.29 4.02 1.81
N VAL A 196 -18.31 3.86 0.47
CA VAL A 196 -17.33 4.52 -0.39
C VAL A 196 -17.89 5.77 -1.07
N SER A 197 -17.01 6.75 -1.24
CA SER A 197 -17.29 8.02 -1.92
C SER A 197 -16.18 8.34 -2.94
N GLY A 198 -16.37 9.39 -3.72
CA GLY A 198 -15.39 9.87 -4.69
C GLY A 198 -14.95 8.81 -5.69
N SER A 199 -13.68 8.76 -6.03
CA SER A 199 -13.10 7.83 -7.02
C SER A 199 -13.42 6.36 -6.76
N ARG A 200 -13.57 5.94 -5.50
CA ARG A 200 -13.95 4.56 -5.17
C ARG A 200 -15.39 4.22 -5.58
N LYS A 201 -16.30 5.19 -5.50
CA LYS A 201 -17.69 5.03 -6.00
C LYS A 201 -17.70 4.92 -7.53
N ALA A 202 -16.83 5.65 -8.23
CA ALA A 202 -16.66 5.50 -9.66
C ALA A 202 -16.20 4.08 -10.05
N VAL A 203 -15.21 3.53 -9.34
CA VAL A 203 -14.74 2.14 -9.52
C VAL A 203 -15.84 1.12 -9.24
N PHE A 204 -16.73 1.37 -8.29
CA PHE A 204 -17.89 0.52 -8.02
C PHE A 204 -18.82 0.40 -9.24
N HIS A 205 -19.26 1.51 -9.82
CA HIS A 205 -20.11 1.51 -11.02
C HIS A 205 -19.40 0.84 -12.21
N TYR A 206 -18.11 1.10 -12.41
CA TYR A 206 -17.32 0.45 -13.44
C TYR A 206 -17.26 -1.08 -13.28
N ASN A 207 -17.09 -1.58 -12.06
CA ASN A 207 -17.10 -3.03 -11.78
C ASN A 207 -18.48 -3.64 -12.01
N LYS A 208 -19.57 -2.95 -11.72
CA LYS A 208 -20.93 -3.42 -12.07
C LYS A 208 -21.07 -3.67 -13.57
N ALA A 209 -20.60 -2.72 -14.40
CA ALA A 209 -20.61 -2.89 -15.85
C ALA A 209 -19.82 -4.11 -16.32
N ARG A 210 -18.59 -4.28 -15.77
CA ARG A 210 -17.72 -5.41 -16.12
C ARG A 210 -18.32 -6.75 -15.75
N ILE A 211 -18.85 -6.88 -14.55
CA ILE A 211 -19.45 -8.13 -14.06
C ILE A 211 -20.72 -8.46 -14.84
N LEU A 212 -21.54 -7.47 -15.12
CA LEU A 212 -22.75 -7.67 -15.93
C LEU A 212 -22.40 -8.29 -17.30
N LEU A 213 -21.40 -7.73 -17.99
CA LEU A 213 -21.00 -8.26 -19.31
C LEU A 213 -20.28 -9.62 -19.25
N GLN A 214 -19.67 -9.99 -18.13
CA GLN A 214 -19.16 -11.35 -17.92
C GLN A 214 -20.29 -12.38 -17.78
N ILE A 215 -21.40 -11.97 -17.17
CA ILE A 215 -22.58 -12.83 -16.95
C ILE A 215 -23.46 -12.87 -18.19
N ASP A 216 -23.75 -11.70 -18.74
CA ASP A 216 -24.60 -11.53 -19.93
C ASP A 216 -23.95 -10.55 -20.92
N PRO A 217 -23.23 -11.07 -21.93
CA PRO A 217 -22.59 -10.24 -22.97
C PRO A 217 -23.60 -9.42 -23.81
N SER A 218 -24.89 -9.75 -23.78
CA SER A 218 -25.93 -9.01 -24.51
C SER A 218 -26.41 -7.77 -23.78
N ALA A 219 -26.15 -7.65 -22.48
CA ALA A 219 -26.62 -6.54 -21.63
C ALA A 219 -25.82 -5.24 -21.80
N LYS A 220 -25.34 -4.93 -23.04
CA LYS A 220 -24.49 -3.78 -23.34
C LYS A 220 -25.12 -2.45 -22.98
N ALA A 221 -26.41 -2.26 -23.27
CA ALA A 221 -27.09 -1.02 -22.96
C ALA A 221 -27.11 -0.71 -21.45
N GLN A 222 -27.30 -1.72 -20.60
CA GLN A 222 -27.25 -1.56 -19.16
C GLN A 222 -25.83 -1.36 -18.66
N ALA A 223 -24.84 -2.08 -19.24
CA ALA A 223 -23.44 -1.88 -18.90
C ALA A 223 -22.95 -0.47 -19.22
N LEU A 224 -23.35 0.09 -20.36
CA LEU A 224 -23.04 1.47 -20.73
C LEU A 224 -23.60 2.48 -19.72
N LYS A 225 -24.81 2.28 -19.18
CA LYS A 225 -25.35 3.13 -18.11
C LYS A 225 -24.45 3.13 -16.88
N TYR A 226 -23.98 1.96 -16.44
CA TYR A 226 -23.05 1.87 -15.30
C TYR A 226 -21.70 2.54 -15.58
N VAL A 227 -21.19 2.48 -16.83
CA VAL A 227 -19.97 3.19 -17.20
C VAL A 227 -20.21 4.71 -17.20
N ASP A 228 -21.37 5.18 -17.66
CA ASP A 228 -21.73 6.60 -17.64
C ASP A 228 -21.88 7.12 -16.19
N GLU A 229 -22.46 6.32 -15.29
CA GLU A 229 -22.48 6.61 -13.85
C GLU A 229 -21.05 6.68 -13.26
N ALA A 230 -20.16 5.74 -13.66
CA ALA A 230 -18.77 5.78 -13.26
C ALA A 230 -18.05 7.06 -13.73
N LEU A 231 -18.26 7.46 -14.98
CA LEU A 231 -17.68 8.68 -15.55
C LEU A 231 -18.20 9.95 -14.85
N ALA A 232 -19.49 10.01 -14.52
CA ALA A 232 -20.07 11.13 -13.80
C ALA A 232 -19.44 11.32 -12.41
N VAL A 233 -19.13 10.23 -11.72
CA VAL A 233 -18.48 10.27 -10.39
C VAL A 233 -16.96 10.47 -10.48
N ALA A 234 -16.32 10.02 -11.57
CA ALA A 234 -14.88 10.16 -11.78
C ALA A 234 -14.46 11.57 -12.23
N ALA A 235 -15.40 12.51 -12.38
CA ALA A 235 -15.11 13.88 -12.78
C ALA A 235 -14.08 14.53 -11.83
N GLY A 236 -12.88 14.83 -12.35
CA GLY A 236 -11.74 15.32 -11.58
C GLY A 236 -10.61 14.32 -11.37
N ASP A 237 -10.83 13.03 -11.67
CA ASP A 237 -9.77 12.00 -11.72
C ASP A 237 -9.47 11.66 -13.18
N GLU A 238 -8.43 12.28 -13.73
CA GLU A 238 -8.07 12.16 -15.15
C GLU A 238 -7.73 10.71 -15.54
N SER A 239 -7.04 9.97 -14.67
CA SER A 239 -6.63 8.59 -14.93
C SER A 239 -7.82 7.65 -15.03
N LEU A 240 -8.76 7.73 -14.06
CA LEU A 240 -9.99 6.95 -14.08
C LEU A 240 -10.87 7.32 -15.25
N THR A 241 -11.04 8.63 -15.51
CA THR A 241 -11.85 9.15 -16.63
C THR A 241 -11.33 8.60 -17.96
N LYS A 242 -10.02 8.62 -18.20
CA LYS A 242 -9.40 8.05 -19.40
C LYS A 242 -9.68 6.55 -19.53
N SER A 243 -9.50 5.82 -18.45
CA SER A 243 -9.71 4.35 -18.43
C SER A 243 -11.17 3.97 -18.71
N PHE A 244 -12.11 4.70 -18.10
CA PHE A 244 -13.55 4.42 -18.27
C PHE A 244 -14.06 4.82 -19.66
N LYS A 245 -13.56 5.92 -20.25
CA LYS A 245 -13.85 6.30 -21.63
C LYS A 245 -13.38 5.23 -22.62
N ALA A 246 -12.15 4.75 -22.47
CA ALA A 246 -11.63 3.67 -23.32
C ALA A 246 -12.47 2.39 -23.20
N TYR A 247 -12.92 2.04 -22.00
CA TYR A 247 -13.80 0.88 -21.82
C TYR A 247 -15.19 1.09 -22.42
N ARG A 248 -15.75 2.30 -22.29
CA ARG A 248 -17.02 2.67 -22.91
C ARG A 248 -16.98 2.53 -24.43
N GLU A 249 -15.93 3.03 -25.06
CA GLU A 249 -15.70 2.92 -26.50
C GLU A 249 -15.61 1.45 -26.93
N LYS A 250 -14.87 0.64 -26.16
CA LYS A 250 -14.74 -0.80 -26.40
C LYS A 250 -16.12 -1.49 -26.42
N ILE A 251 -16.96 -1.26 -25.40
CA ILE A 251 -18.32 -1.85 -25.33
C ILE A 251 -19.17 -1.41 -26.53
N SER A 252 -19.06 -0.11 -26.92
CA SER A 252 -19.85 0.46 -28.00
C SER A 252 -19.44 -0.04 -29.37
N SER A 253 -18.15 -0.33 -29.59
CA SER A 253 -17.60 -0.78 -30.89
C SER A 253 -17.72 -2.28 -31.14
N GLU A 254 -17.83 -3.11 -30.10
CA GLU A 254 -18.02 -4.54 -30.25
C GLU A 254 -19.43 -4.83 -30.81
N ALA A 255 -19.52 -5.47 -31.99
CA ALA A 255 -20.80 -5.90 -32.56
C ALA A 255 -21.59 -6.77 -31.55
N PRO A 256 -22.94 -6.69 -31.51
CA PRO A 256 -23.73 -7.58 -30.65
C PRO A 256 -23.38 -9.03 -30.97
N ALA A 257 -23.08 -9.81 -29.92
CA ALA A 257 -22.83 -11.23 -30.08
C ALA A 257 -24.05 -11.85 -30.81
N ALA A 258 -23.81 -12.47 -31.96
CA ALA A 258 -24.85 -13.15 -32.72
C ALA A 258 -25.56 -14.17 -31.77
N PRO A 259 -26.88 -14.23 -31.75
CA PRO A 259 -27.58 -15.23 -30.96
C PRO A 259 -27.09 -16.61 -31.38
N LYS A 260 -26.61 -17.41 -30.40
CA LYS A 260 -26.31 -18.83 -30.66
C LYS A 260 -27.58 -19.43 -31.28
N SER A 261 -27.49 -19.86 -32.52
CA SER A 261 -28.56 -20.54 -33.20
C SER A 261 -29.06 -21.67 -32.32
N ALA A 262 -30.34 -21.60 -31.93
CA ALA A 262 -31.00 -22.69 -31.26
C ALA A 262 -30.84 -23.96 -32.16
N ASP A 263 -30.26 -25.00 -31.60
CA ASP A 263 -30.22 -26.31 -32.23
C ASP A 263 -31.65 -26.71 -32.62
N VAL A 264 -31.93 -26.62 -33.91
CA VAL A 264 -33.18 -27.15 -34.47
C VAL A 264 -33.03 -28.67 -34.49
N PRO A 265 -33.83 -29.40 -33.71
CA PRO A 265 -33.76 -30.85 -33.76
C PRO A 265 -34.14 -31.30 -35.17
N LYS A 266 -33.21 -31.94 -35.88
CA LYS A 266 -33.48 -32.62 -37.15
C LYS A 266 -34.51 -33.70 -36.86
N LYS A 267 -35.78 -33.46 -37.29
CA LYS A 267 -36.79 -34.54 -37.41
C LYS A 267 -36.23 -35.56 -38.41
N GLY A 268 -35.98 -36.78 -37.90
CA GLY A 268 -35.67 -37.93 -38.72
C GLY A 268 -36.81 -38.29 -39.64
N ALA A 269 -36.46 -38.65 -40.85
CA ALA A 269 -37.29 -39.46 -41.74
C ALA A 269 -36.86 -40.92 -41.57
#